data_5548792592dce6ebf0a6b7f70121459b
#
_entry.id   5548792592dce6ebf0a6b7f70121459b
#
_cell.length_a   1.000
_cell.length_b   1.000
_cell.length_c   1.000
_cell.angle_alpha   90.00
_cell.angle_beta   90.00
_cell.angle_gamma   90.00
#
_symmetry.space_group_name_H-M   'P 1'
#
loop_
_entity.id
_entity.type
_entity.pdbx_description
1 polymer ?
#
loop_
_entity_poly.entity_id
_entity_poly.type
_entity_poly.pdbx_seq_one_letter_code
_entity_poly.pdbx_strand_id
1 'polypeptide(L)'
;MRETRPDEPSERELVRQIKDVAGKLENYLEKVHFKGYDPHDGLLSPFLFRLSLKKRVLAAGWLQLVKNLPFNLRPLLGITPQVNPKALALFLRGYLIKYKLTLAPKELAMAETFGQWLLASSFSTDDSCGWGYP
;
A
#
# COMPACT_ATOMS: atom_id res chain seq x y z
N MET A 1 39.64 -0.55 -7.42
CA MET A 1 39.06 -0.23 -8.73
C MET A 1 37.93 -1.19 -8.97
N ARG A 2 36.65 -0.73 -8.90
CA ARG A 2 35.49 -1.57 -9.24
C ARG A 2 35.40 -1.59 -10.75
N GLU A 3 35.61 -2.73 -11.37
CA GLU A 3 35.26 -2.94 -12.79
C GLU A 3 33.75 -2.78 -12.93
N THR A 4 33.35 -1.70 -13.60
CA THR A 4 31.95 -1.49 -14.00
C THR A 4 31.62 -2.53 -15.07
N ARG A 5 30.58 -3.36 -14.82
CA ARG A 5 30.03 -4.23 -15.87
C ARG A 5 29.52 -3.39 -17.02
N PRO A 6 29.78 -3.79 -18.27
CA PRO A 6 29.44 -2.99 -19.46
C PRO A 6 27.94 -2.67 -19.63
N ASP A 7 27.04 -3.30 -18.87
CA ASP A 7 25.58 -3.14 -18.94
C ASP A 7 24.97 -2.38 -17.73
N GLU A 8 25.77 -1.85 -16.81
CA GLU A 8 25.23 -1.05 -15.71
C GLU A 8 24.87 0.36 -16.22
N PRO A 9 23.61 0.81 -16.04
CA PRO A 9 23.21 2.17 -16.39
C PRO A 9 24.03 3.18 -15.60
N SER A 10 24.41 4.31 -16.22
CA SER A 10 25.09 5.36 -15.50
C SER A 10 24.23 5.87 -14.33
N GLU A 11 24.85 6.39 -13.28
CA GLU A 11 24.14 6.95 -12.10
C GLU A 11 23.05 7.96 -12.52
N ARG A 12 23.33 8.81 -13.51
CA ARG A 12 22.36 9.77 -14.04
C ARG A 12 21.17 9.10 -14.73
N GLU A 13 21.42 8.06 -15.47
CA GLU A 13 20.38 7.29 -16.15
C GLU A 13 19.51 6.55 -15.13
N LEU A 14 20.11 5.96 -14.10
CA LEU A 14 19.38 5.30 -13.00
C LEU A 14 18.49 6.30 -12.27
N VAL A 15 18.99 7.48 -11.91
CA VAL A 15 18.21 8.55 -11.26
C VAL A 15 17.05 9.00 -12.15
N ARG A 16 17.25 9.12 -13.47
CA ARG A 16 16.18 9.45 -14.42
C ARG A 16 15.10 8.40 -14.45
N GLN A 17 15.48 7.12 -14.53
CA GLN A 17 14.52 5.99 -14.51
C GLN A 17 13.74 5.92 -13.21
N ILE A 18 14.39 6.11 -12.06
CA ILE A 18 13.73 6.14 -10.76
C ILE A 18 12.70 7.27 -10.71
N LYS A 19 13.04 8.48 -11.17
CA LYS A 19 12.11 9.61 -11.20
C LYS A 19 10.90 9.36 -12.10
N ASP A 20 11.10 8.77 -13.28
CA ASP A 20 10.02 8.42 -14.21
C ASP A 20 9.07 7.39 -13.60
N VAL A 21 9.61 6.32 -13.02
CA VAL A 21 8.82 5.27 -12.36
C VAL A 21 8.08 5.82 -11.14
N ALA A 22 8.74 6.64 -10.32
CA ALA A 22 8.12 7.27 -9.16
C ALA A 22 6.96 8.19 -9.57
N GLY A 23 7.12 8.99 -10.65
CA GLY A 23 6.04 9.84 -11.16
C GLY A 23 4.85 9.03 -11.70
N LYS A 24 5.10 7.95 -12.42
CA LYS A 24 4.04 7.04 -12.89
C LYS A 24 3.29 6.40 -11.72
N LEU A 25 4.03 5.96 -10.69
CA LEU A 25 3.43 5.39 -9.49
C LEU A 25 2.57 6.43 -8.75
N GLU A 26 3.07 7.66 -8.57
CA GLU A 26 2.34 8.74 -7.91
C GLU A 26 1.02 9.03 -8.63
N ASN A 27 1.05 9.20 -9.96
CA ASN A 27 -0.15 9.41 -10.76
C ASN A 27 -1.16 8.25 -10.64
N TYR A 28 -0.67 7.02 -10.59
CA TYR A 28 -1.53 5.86 -10.36
C TYR A 28 -2.16 5.88 -8.97
N LEU A 29 -1.37 6.16 -7.93
CA LEU A 29 -1.84 6.20 -6.54
C LEU A 29 -2.89 7.30 -6.32
N GLU A 30 -2.68 8.49 -6.89
CA GLU A 30 -3.66 9.59 -6.86
C GLU A 30 -4.98 9.15 -7.54
N LYS A 31 -4.90 8.48 -8.70
CA LYS A 31 -6.07 8.00 -9.44
C LYS A 31 -6.89 6.97 -8.66
N VAL A 32 -6.25 6.10 -7.88
CA VAL A 32 -6.93 5.09 -7.06
C VAL A 32 -7.17 5.57 -5.63
N HIS A 33 -6.95 6.87 -5.34
CA HIS A 33 -7.12 7.48 -4.02
C HIS A 33 -6.35 6.73 -2.92
N PHE A 34 -5.14 6.24 -3.23
CA PHE A 34 -4.27 5.47 -2.31
C PHE A 34 -4.92 4.20 -1.74
N LYS A 35 -5.96 3.69 -2.42
CA LYS A 35 -6.63 2.45 -2.07
C LYS A 35 -6.05 1.28 -2.85
N GLY A 36 -5.95 0.14 -2.19
CA GLY A 36 -5.46 -1.09 -2.80
C GLY A 36 -6.08 -2.33 -2.19
N TYR A 37 -5.74 -3.47 -2.75
CA TYR A 37 -6.11 -4.77 -2.20
C TYR A 37 -4.98 -5.31 -1.33
N ASP A 38 -5.33 -5.85 -0.16
CA ASP A 38 -4.39 -6.54 0.72
C ASP A 38 -4.40 -8.05 0.43
N PRO A 39 -3.29 -8.77 0.61
CA PRO A 39 -3.27 -10.24 0.49
C PRO A 39 -4.26 -10.97 1.39
N HIS A 40 -4.71 -10.34 2.47
CA HIS A 40 -5.64 -10.90 3.44
C HIS A 40 -7.10 -10.48 3.26
N ASP A 41 -7.41 -9.65 2.25
CA ASP A 41 -8.77 -9.15 1.95
C ASP A 41 -9.80 -10.26 1.71
N GLY A 42 -9.34 -11.47 1.34
CA GLY A 42 -10.21 -12.62 1.15
C GLY A 42 -11.07 -12.95 2.36
N LEU A 43 -10.67 -12.56 3.58
CA LEU A 43 -11.45 -12.73 4.80
C LEU A 43 -12.56 -11.69 4.97
N LEU A 44 -12.46 -10.55 4.28
CA LEU A 44 -13.42 -9.45 4.37
C LEU A 44 -14.65 -9.67 3.47
N SER A 45 -14.67 -10.73 2.67
CA SER A 45 -15.83 -11.05 1.82
C SER A 45 -17.03 -11.45 2.69
N PRO A 46 -18.17 -10.74 2.61
CA PRO A 46 -19.37 -11.09 3.36
C PRO A 46 -19.88 -12.50 3.01
N PHE A 47 -19.67 -12.93 1.77
CA PHE A 47 -20.04 -14.23 1.27
C PHE A 47 -19.20 -15.35 1.92
N LEU A 48 -17.92 -15.08 2.08
CA LEU A 48 -16.96 -16.05 2.64
C LEU A 48 -16.99 -16.07 4.16
N PHE A 49 -17.27 -14.95 4.78
CA PHE A 49 -17.47 -14.88 6.23
C PHE A 49 -18.57 -15.86 6.67
N ARG A 50 -19.67 -15.92 5.94
CA ARG A 50 -20.75 -16.90 6.21
C ARG A 50 -20.33 -18.37 6.01
N LEU A 51 -19.44 -18.62 5.04
CA LEU A 51 -18.95 -19.96 4.73
C LEU A 51 -17.84 -20.42 5.68
N SER A 52 -16.98 -19.47 6.13
CA SER A 52 -15.79 -19.75 6.96
C SER A 52 -16.06 -19.83 8.47
N LEU A 53 -17.22 -19.36 8.94
CA LEU A 53 -17.60 -19.39 10.36
C LEU A 53 -17.53 -20.78 11.00
N LYS A 54 -17.48 -21.84 10.21
CA LYS A 54 -17.51 -23.22 10.72
C LYS A 54 -16.16 -23.96 10.69
N LYS A 55 -15.13 -23.55 9.91
CA LYS A 55 -13.84 -24.28 9.84
C LYS A 55 -12.68 -23.36 9.43
N ARG A 56 -11.74 -23.11 10.32
CA ARG A 56 -10.49 -22.35 10.09
C ARG A 56 -9.67 -22.83 8.88
N VAL A 57 -9.68 -24.14 8.63
CA VAL A 57 -8.95 -24.75 7.51
C VAL A 57 -9.54 -24.33 6.16
N LEU A 58 -10.86 -24.19 6.04
CA LEU A 58 -11.51 -23.73 4.82
C LEU A 58 -11.19 -22.26 4.54
N ALA A 59 -11.12 -21.42 5.59
CA ALA A 59 -10.74 -20.02 5.45
C ALA A 59 -9.28 -19.87 4.95
N ALA A 60 -8.35 -20.68 5.47
CA ALA A 60 -6.96 -20.66 5.03
C ALA A 60 -6.80 -21.15 3.58
N GLY A 61 -7.46 -22.23 3.19
CA GLY A 61 -7.47 -22.74 1.82
C GLY A 61 -8.05 -21.74 0.83
N TRP A 62 -9.11 -21.05 1.22
CA TRP A 62 -9.74 -20.01 0.42
C TRP A 62 -8.84 -18.79 0.22
N LEU A 63 -8.16 -18.30 1.28
CA LEU A 63 -7.19 -17.23 1.18
C LEU A 63 -6.09 -17.55 0.16
N GLN A 64 -5.57 -18.76 0.20
CA GLN A 64 -4.56 -19.22 -0.76
C GLN A 64 -5.11 -19.27 -2.19
N LEU A 65 -6.36 -19.71 -2.36
CA LEU A 65 -7.00 -19.72 -3.67
C LEU A 65 -7.13 -18.30 -4.24
N VAL A 66 -7.71 -17.36 -3.51
CA VAL A 66 -7.89 -15.97 -3.95
C VAL A 66 -6.56 -15.28 -4.21
N LYS A 67 -5.53 -15.59 -3.43
CA LYS A 67 -4.18 -15.03 -3.57
C LYS A 67 -3.47 -15.53 -4.84
N ASN A 68 -3.66 -16.79 -5.21
CA ASN A 68 -2.90 -17.44 -6.28
C ASN A 68 -3.62 -17.44 -7.64
N LEU A 69 -4.86 -16.97 -7.71
CA LEU A 69 -5.58 -16.87 -8.98
C LEU A 69 -4.94 -15.81 -9.90
N PRO A 70 -4.78 -16.11 -11.19
CA PRO A 70 -4.17 -15.19 -12.17
C PRO A 70 -5.07 -13.99 -12.51
N PHE A 71 -6.31 -13.97 -12.05
CA PHE A 71 -7.27 -12.89 -12.25
C PHE A 71 -7.86 -12.44 -10.91
N ASN A 72 -8.19 -11.14 -10.85
CA ASN A 72 -8.69 -10.52 -9.63
C ASN A 72 -10.20 -10.79 -9.45
N LEU A 73 -10.54 -11.80 -8.64
CA LEU A 73 -11.93 -12.11 -8.27
C LEU A 73 -12.51 -11.22 -7.17
N ARG A 74 -11.69 -10.36 -6.54
CA ARG A 74 -12.10 -9.57 -5.38
C ARG A 74 -13.33 -8.70 -5.60
N PRO A 75 -13.48 -7.99 -6.74
CA PRO A 75 -14.70 -7.23 -7.00
C PRO A 75 -15.95 -8.11 -7.07
N LEU A 76 -15.83 -9.30 -7.66
CA LEU A 76 -16.93 -10.28 -7.76
C LEU A 76 -17.36 -10.84 -6.39
N LEU A 77 -16.42 -10.89 -5.45
CA LEU A 77 -16.64 -11.35 -4.07
C LEU A 77 -17.07 -10.21 -3.12
N GLY A 78 -17.37 -9.02 -3.65
CA GLY A 78 -17.77 -7.86 -2.86
C GLY A 78 -16.63 -7.26 -2.02
N ILE A 79 -15.37 -7.59 -2.35
CA ILE A 79 -14.20 -7.03 -1.66
C ILE A 79 -13.82 -5.72 -2.33
N THR A 80 -13.88 -4.62 -1.59
CA THR A 80 -13.50 -3.29 -2.06
C THR A 80 -12.06 -2.96 -1.71
N PRO A 81 -11.35 -2.19 -2.56
CA PRO A 81 -10.01 -1.69 -2.22
C PRO A 81 -10.07 -0.79 -0.98
N GLN A 82 -9.16 -1.02 -0.05
CA GLN A 82 -9.09 -0.30 1.22
C GLN A 82 -7.78 0.49 1.34
N VAL A 83 -7.78 1.46 2.25
CA VAL A 83 -6.57 2.19 2.63
C VAL A 83 -5.80 1.34 3.64
N ASN A 84 -4.53 1.03 3.32
CA ASN A 84 -3.68 0.25 4.22
C ASN A 84 -2.81 1.19 5.06
N PRO A 85 -2.88 1.16 6.40
CA PRO A 85 -2.09 2.03 7.28
C PRO A 85 -0.57 1.92 7.06
N LYS A 86 -0.06 0.70 6.78
CA LYS A 86 1.36 0.50 6.46
C LYS A 86 1.76 1.23 5.19
N ALA A 87 0.92 1.16 4.15
CA ALA A 87 1.17 1.85 2.90
C ALA A 87 1.15 3.37 3.12
N LEU A 88 0.17 3.89 3.86
CA LEU A 88 0.12 5.33 4.18
C LEU A 88 1.33 5.80 4.98
N ALA A 89 1.83 5.03 5.93
CA ALA A 89 3.03 5.37 6.67
C ALA A 89 4.27 5.45 5.76
N LEU A 90 4.37 4.55 4.77
CA LEU A 90 5.42 4.60 3.77
C LEU A 90 5.27 5.81 2.83
N PHE A 91 4.05 6.13 2.40
CA PHE A 91 3.78 7.31 1.58
C PHE A 91 4.07 8.60 2.36
N LEU A 92 3.62 8.72 3.61
CA LEU A 92 3.97 9.82 4.50
C LEU A 92 5.49 10.06 4.54
N ARG A 93 6.25 8.99 4.78
CA ARG A 93 7.72 9.08 4.77
C ARG A 93 8.27 9.51 3.42
N GLY A 94 7.76 8.97 2.33
CA GLY A 94 8.15 9.30 0.96
C GLY A 94 7.91 10.78 0.64
N TYR A 95 6.73 11.29 0.96
CA TYR A 95 6.39 12.70 0.74
C TYR A 95 7.19 13.66 1.63
N LEU A 96 7.51 13.29 2.88
CA LEU A 96 8.39 14.08 3.73
C LEU A 96 9.82 14.15 3.17
N ILE A 97 10.35 13.05 2.64
CA ILE A 97 11.67 13.04 1.97
C ILE A 97 11.61 13.91 0.71
N LYS A 98 10.58 13.77 -0.10
CA LYS A 98 10.39 14.57 -1.31
C LYS A 98 10.28 16.07 -0.98
N TYR A 99 9.54 16.43 0.08
CA TYR A 99 9.48 17.80 0.57
C TYR A 99 10.83 18.33 1.00
N LYS A 100 11.62 17.55 1.74
CA LYS A 100 12.99 17.96 2.12
C LYS A 100 13.91 18.25 0.93
N LEU A 101 13.68 17.57 -0.20
CA LEU A 101 14.49 17.75 -1.40
C LEU A 101 14.00 18.89 -2.29
N THR A 102 12.70 19.16 -2.33
CA THR A 102 12.08 20.08 -3.28
C THR A 102 11.56 21.36 -2.64
N LEU A 103 11.29 21.34 -1.34
CA LEU A 103 10.59 22.39 -0.57
C LEU A 103 9.22 22.75 -1.17
N ALA A 104 8.62 21.87 -1.97
CA ALA A 104 7.35 22.10 -2.61
C ALA A 104 6.18 21.96 -1.62
N PRO A 105 5.30 22.97 -1.45
CA PRO A 105 4.19 22.90 -0.49
C PRO A 105 3.23 21.74 -0.71
N LYS A 106 3.05 21.32 -1.97
CA LYS A 106 2.22 20.14 -2.32
C LYS A 106 2.67 18.89 -1.59
N GLU A 107 3.97 18.66 -1.51
CA GLU A 107 4.55 17.46 -0.90
C GLU A 107 4.30 17.45 0.63
N LEU A 108 4.41 18.62 1.25
CA LEU A 108 4.10 18.76 2.68
C LEU A 108 2.61 18.53 2.95
N ALA A 109 1.72 19.13 2.16
CA ALA A 109 0.27 18.96 2.30
C ALA A 109 -0.16 17.48 2.18
N MET A 110 0.46 16.73 1.25
CA MET A 110 0.20 15.29 1.12
C MET A 110 0.70 14.53 2.36
N ALA A 111 1.88 14.85 2.86
CA ALA A 111 2.41 14.24 4.07
C ALA A 111 1.50 14.51 5.30
N GLU A 112 1.04 15.75 5.46
CA GLU A 112 0.10 16.13 6.53
C GLU A 112 -1.21 15.37 6.42
N THR A 113 -1.77 15.24 5.21
CA THR A 113 -3.00 14.47 4.97
C THR A 113 -2.86 13.01 5.43
N PHE A 114 -1.76 12.36 5.08
CA PHE A 114 -1.52 10.97 5.51
C PHE A 114 -1.24 10.86 7.00
N GLY A 115 -0.54 11.83 7.58
CA GLY A 115 -0.30 11.90 9.02
C GLY A 115 -1.60 12.04 9.80
N GLN A 116 -2.48 12.96 9.39
CA GLN A 116 -3.78 13.17 10.01
C GLN A 116 -4.66 11.92 9.90
N TRP A 117 -4.66 11.24 8.74
CA TRP A 117 -5.41 10.00 8.59
C TRP A 117 -4.89 8.89 9.52
N LEU A 118 -3.56 8.72 9.61
CA LEU A 118 -2.95 7.75 10.52
C LEU A 118 -3.31 8.05 11.99
N LEU A 119 -3.27 9.30 12.40
CA LEU A 119 -3.67 9.71 13.75
C LEU A 119 -5.15 9.42 14.02
N ALA A 120 -6.02 9.81 13.10
CA ALA A 120 -7.47 9.64 13.25
C ALA A 120 -7.91 8.16 13.24
N SER A 121 -7.17 7.29 12.57
CA SER A 121 -7.48 5.85 12.47
C SER A 121 -6.71 4.98 13.46
N SER A 122 -5.83 5.57 14.27
CA SER A 122 -5.12 4.84 15.32
C SER A 122 -6.03 4.51 16.48
N PHE A 123 -5.78 3.37 17.11
CA PHE A 123 -6.27 3.09 18.46
C PHE A 123 -5.09 3.12 19.44
N SER A 124 -5.31 3.68 20.59
CA SER A 124 -4.29 3.84 21.62
C SER A 124 -4.78 3.26 22.93
N THR A 125 -3.88 2.59 23.64
CA THR A 125 -4.01 2.22 25.05
C THR A 125 -2.96 3.00 25.84
N ASP A 126 -2.96 2.89 27.18
CA ASP A 126 -2.01 3.63 28.02
C ASP A 126 -0.54 3.40 27.63
N ASP A 127 -0.21 2.19 27.14
CA ASP A 127 1.17 1.77 26.84
C ASP A 127 1.44 1.48 25.35
N SER A 128 0.44 1.55 24.48
CA SER A 128 0.61 1.14 23.08
C SER A 128 -0.30 1.89 22.12
N CYS A 129 0.17 2.02 20.88
CA CYS A 129 -0.59 2.57 19.76
C CYS A 129 -0.52 1.63 18.57
N GLY A 130 -1.62 1.47 17.85
CA GLY A 130 -1.67 0.59 16.70
C GLY A 130 -2.77 0.96 15.71
N TRP A 131 -2.77 0.23 14.60
CA TRP A 131 -3.80 0.31 13.55
C TRP A 131 -4.34 -1.07 13.27
N GLY A 132 -5.67 -1.20 13.29
CA GLY A 132 -6.36 -2.41 12.83
C GLY A 132 -6.33 -2.51 11.31
N TYR A 133 -6.58 -3.71 10.78
CA TYR A 133 -7.03 -3.87 9.40
C TYR A 133 -8.49 -3.43 9.33
N PRO A 134 -8.89 -2.71 8.25
CA PRO A 134 -10.27 -2.31 8.04
C PRO A 134 -11.21 -3.51 7.86
#